data_48ac3dc530293b3d23a6ebab515d30c2
#
_entry.id   48ac3dc530293b3d23a6ebab515d30c2
#
_cell.length_a   1.000
_cell.length_b   1.000
_cell.length_c   1.000
_cell.angle_alpha   90.00
_cell.angle_beta   90.00
_cell.angle_gamma   90.00
#
_symmetry.space_group_name_H-M   'P 1'
#
loop_
_entity.id
_entity.type
_entity.pdbx_description
1 polymer ?
#
loop_
_entity_poly.entity_id
_entity_poly.type
_entity_poly.pdbx_seq_one_letter_code
_entity_poly.pdbx_strand_id
1 'polypeptide(L)'
;TALEVFVHSPDRDGLFAAIVATLDRHGYGIHQARVLMGPNGTVFDTFEVLPADSFASGDPVQLEAALAQALSGELDQVRATRRAAPRQLRHFRFPPTGEFNTTADGRRSLLSLVCPDRPGLLAEVALALRACRLRVHDARIATFGERAEDVFQINDERDRARVDPQQQQAPRDALLACRDEREVLEVA
;
A
#
# COMPACT_ATOMS: atom_id res chain seq x y z
N THR A 1 -4.96 -16.68 12.83
CA THR A 1 -6.33 -16.30 12.45
C THR A 1 -6.29 -14.98 11.68
N ALA A 2 -6.98 -14.91 10.54
CA ALA A 2 -7.14 -13.67 9.81
C ALA A 2 -8.02 -12.71 10.63
N LEU A 3 -7.71 -11.40 10.52
CA LEU A 3 -8.56 -10.34 11.04
C LEU A 3 -9.12 -9.53 9.87
N GLU A 4 -10.35 -9.09 10.01
CA GLU A 4 -10.99 -8.17 9.10
C GLU A 4 -11.07 -6.80 9.76
N VAL A 5 -10.48 -5.81 9.10
CA VAL A 5 -10.39 -4.44 9.59
C VAL A 5 -11.26 -3.55 8.72
N PHE A 6 -12.21 -2.86 9.33
CA PHE A 6 -13.05 -1.87 8.68
C PHE A 6 -12.68 -0.47 9.15
N VAL A 7 -12.43 0.42 8.21
CA VAL A 7 -12.17 1.83 8.50
C VAL A 7 -13.25 2.68 7.83
N HIS A 8 -14.01 3.41 8.65
CA HIS A 8 -14.93 4.44 8.19
C HIS A 8 -14.44 5.79 8.72
N SER A 9 -14.09 6.68 7.82
CA SER A 9 -13.47 7.97 8.17
C SER A 9 -13.78 9.01 7.08
N PRO A 10 -13.76 10.31 7.42
CA PRO A 10 -13.60 11.33 6.38
C PRO A 10 -12.34 11.07 5.55
N ASP A 11 -12.45 11.24 4.22
CA ASP A 11 -11.29 11.12 3.35
C ASP A 11 -10.28 12.24 3.63
N ARG A 12 -9.04 11.85 3.82
CA ARG A 12 -7.92 12.77 4.06
C ARG A 12 -6.71 12.32 3.26
N ASP A 13 -5.92 13.29 2.82
CA ASP A 13 -4.65 12.99 2.17
C ASP A 13 -3.76 12.12 3.08
N GLY A 14 -3.24 11.03 2.51
CA GLY A 14 -2.40 10.07 3.23
C GLY A 14 -3.14 9.08 4.12
N LEU A 15 -4.47 9.06 4.16
CA LEU A 15 -5.24 8.14 4.99
C LEU A 15 -4.92 6.68 4.68
N PHE A 16 -4.96 6.29 3.42
CA PHE A 16 -4.62 4.93 2.99
C PHE A 16 -3.20 4.54 3.40
N ALA A 17 -2.22 5.41 3.16
CA ALA A 17 -0.83 5.17 3.56
C ALA A 17 -0.69 5.03 5.08
N ALA A 18 -1.42 5.82 5.87
CA ALA A 18 -1.41 5.74 7.33
C ALA A 18 -1.97 4.42 7.86
N ILE A 19 -3.09 3.96 7.29
CA ILE A 19 -3.69 2.67 7.65
C ILE A 19 -2.70 1.54 7.36
N VAL A 20 -2.22 1.47 6.13
CA VAL A 20 -1.33 0.41 5.66
C VAL A 20 -0.04 0.37 6.46
N ALA A 21 0.59 1.53 6.70
CA ALA A 21 1.82 1.61 7.49
C ALA A 21 1.60 1.23 8.97
N THR A 22 0.42 1.51 9.52
CA THR A 22 0.09 1.12 10.89
C THR A 22 -0.09 -0.38 11.00
N LEU A 23 -0.83 -1.00 10.07
CA LEU A 23 -0.99 -2.45 10.02
C LEU A 23 0.37 -3.15 9.92
N ASP A 24 1.22 -2.71 9.00
CA ASP A 24 2.57 -3.26 8.83
C ASP A 24 3.42 -3.09 10.10
N ARG A 25 3.40 -1.92 10.73
CA ARG A 25 4.16 -1.66 11.97
C ARG A 25 3.77 -2.59 13.11
N HIS A 26 2.49 -2.97 13.16
CA HIS A 26 1.96 -3.90 14.16
C HIS A 26 2.09 -5.37 13.78
N GLY A 27 2.83 -5.67 12.71
CA GLY A 27 3.16 -7.05 12.32
C GLY A 27 2.09 -7.76 11.52
N TYR A 28 1.17 -7.01 10.92
CA TYR A 28 0.14 -7.58 10.06
C TYR A 28 0.49 -7.40 8.59
N GLY A 29 0.47 -8.50 7.85
CA GLY A 29 0.49 -8.49 6.39
C GLY A 29 -0.92 -8.30 5.85
N ILE A 30 -1.07 -7.43 4.87
CA ILE A 30 -2.34 -7.20 4.18
C ILE A 30 -2.46 -8.21 3.05
N HIS A 31 -3.46 -9.07 3.14
CA HIS A 31 -3.73 -10.10 2.14
C HIS A 31 -4.72 -9.62 1.08
N GLN A 32 -5.72 -8.87 1.51
CA GLN A 32 -6.67 -8.20 0.64
C GLN A 32 -6.99 -6.81 1.20
N ALA A 33 -7.18 -5.85 0.32
CA ALA A 33 -7.68 -4.55 0.69
C ALA A 33 -8.69 -4.06 -0.35
N ARG A 34 -9.68 -3.35 0.11
CA ARG A 34 -10.64 -2.65 -0.71
C ARG A 34 -10.87 -1.26 -0.15
N VAL A 35 -10.56 -0.26 -0.94
CA VAL A 35 -10.79 1.15 -0.63
C VAL A 35 -12.00 1.61 -1.41
N LEU A 36 -13.00 2.13 -0.74
CA LEU A 36 -14.23 2.60 -1.34
C LEU A 36 -14.53 4.03 -0.92
N MET A 37 -14.76 4.89 -1.89
CA MET A 37 -15.29 6.22 -1.63
C MET A 37 -16.79 6.13 -1.32
N GLY A 38 -17.16 6.61 -0.14
CA GLY A 38 -18.52 6.76 0.29
C GLY A 38 -19.12 8.14 -0.05
N PRO A 39 -20.37 8.39 0.32
CA PRO A 39 -21.00 9.69 0.16
C PRO A 39 -20.35 10.72 1.10
N ASN A 40 -20.49 12.00 0.75
CA ASN A 40 -20.04 13.14 1.57
C ASN A 40 -18.52 13.15 1.89
N GLY A 41 -17.69 12.62 0.99
CA GLY A 41 -16.24 12.61 1.18
C GLY A 41 -15.78 11.68 2.32
N THR A 42 -16.51 10.63 2.59
CA THR A 42 -16.10 9.56 3.50
C THR A 42 -15.49 8.39 2.72
N VAL A 43 -14.74 7.55 3.42
CA VAL A 43 -14.23 6.30 2.90
C VAL A 43 -14.74 5.13 3.73
N PHE A 44 -14.89 3.98 3.07
CA PHE A 44 -15.15 2.68 3.68
C PHE A 44 -14.07 1.73 3.20
N ASP A 45 -13.06 1.57 4.01
CA ASP A 45 -11.92 0.73 3.67
C ASP A 45 -12.02 -0.59 4.42
N THR A 46 -11.81 -1.67 3.70
CA THR A 46 -11.81 -3.02 4.26
C THR A 46 -10.45 -3.68 4.00
N PHE A 47 -9.86 -4.25 5.04
CA PHE A 47 -8.60 -4.96 4.94
C PHE A 47 -8.75 -6.34 5.55
N GLU A 48 -8.34 -7.37 4.83
CA GLU A 48 -8.09 -8.69 5.39
C GLU A 48 -6.61 -8.80 5.70
N VAL A 49 -6.29 -8.98 6.98
CA VAL A 49 -4.91 -8.99 7.47
C VAL A 49 -4.58 -10.29 8.19
N LEU A 50 -3.35 -10.72 8.02
CA LEU A 50 -2.79 -11.90 8.66
C LEU A 50 -1.58 -11.49 9.50
N PRO A 51 -1.36 -12.12 10.66
CA PRO A 51 -0.09 -11.96 11.37
C PRO A 51 1.06 -12.36 10.44
N ALA A 52 1.95 -11.41 10.16
CA ALA A 52 3.10 -11.62 9.29
C ALA A 52 4.33 -12.07 10.08
N ASP A 53 4.34 -11.80 11.37
CA ASP A 53 5.42 -12.19 12.28
C ASP A 53 4.90 -12.42 13.72
N SER A 54 5.81 -12.83 14.60
CA SER A 54 5.52 -13.08 16.01
C SER A 54 5.20 -11.83 16.83
N PHE A 55 5.37 -10.64 16.27
CA PHE A 55 5.06 -9.38 16.94
C PHE A 55 3.60 -8.98 16.81
N ALA A 56 2.88 -9.56 15.86
CA ALA A 56 1.44 -9.33 15.78
C ALA A 56 0.77 -9.86 17.04
N SER A 57 0.15 -8.98 17.80
CA SER A 57 -0.46 -9.34 19.08
C SER A 57 -1.60 -10.34 18.93
N GLY A 58 -2.21 -10.40 17.74
CA GLY A 58 -3.43 -11.14 17.50
C GLY A 58 -4.66 -10.58 18.23
N ASP A 59 -4.48 -9.48 18.95
CA ASP A 59 -5.53 -8.82 19.72
C ASP A 59 -6.19 -7.71 18.91
N PRO A 60 -7.46 -7.87 18.49
CA PRO A 60 -8.17 -6.86 17.71
C PRO A 60 -8.31 -5.53 18.44
N VAL A 61 -8.43 -5.53 19.76
CA VAL A 61 -8.60 -4.31 20.55
C VAL A 61 -7.34 -3.45 20.52
N GLN A 62 -6.18 -4.06 20.62
CA GLN A 62 -4.92 -3.34 20.51
C GLN A 62 -4.71 -2.76 19.11
N LEU A 63 -5.07 -3.51 18.08
CA LEU A 63 -4.97 -3.04 16.69
C LEU A 63 -5.92 -1.88 16.43
N GLU A 64 -7.16 -1.98 16.90
CA GLU A 64 -8.15 -0.89 16.80
C GLU A 64 -7.64 0.39 17.48
N ALA A 65 -7.14 0.28 18.70
CA ALA A 65 -6.58 1.43 19.42
C ALA A 65 -5.39 2.05 18.70
N ALA A 66 -4.49 1.25 18.12
CA ALA A 66 -3.36 1.73 17.35
C ALA A 66 -3.78 2.45 16.07
N LEU A 67 -4.76 1.92 15.35
CA LEU A 67 -5.33 2.56 14.17
C LEU A 67 -6.04 3.88 14.54
N ALA A 68 -6.87 3.88 15.57
CA ALA A 68 -7.56 5.07 16.04
C ALA A 68 -6.56 6.18 16.43
N GLN A 69 -5.48 5.83 17.11
CA GLN A 69 -4.42 6.76 17.47
C GLN A 69 -3.69 7.30 16.23
N ALA A 70 -3.30 6.43 15.30
CA ALA A 70 -2.59 6.82 14.09
C ALA A 70 -3.44 7.73 13.20
N LEU A 71 -4.76 7.50 13.15
CA LEU A 71 -5.68 8.25 12.31
C LEU A 71 -6.22 9.53 12.98
N SER A 72 -6.03 9.72 14.28
CA SER A 72 -6.43 10.95 14.97
C SER A 72 -5.45 12.11 14.79
N GLY A 73 -4.20 11.83 14.41
CA GLY A 73 -3.13 12.79 14.26
C GLY A 73 -2.94 13.33 12.85
N GLU A 74 -1.83 14.02 12.65
CA GLU A 74 -1.35 14.43 11.33
C GLU A 74 -0.80 13.23 10.58
N LEU A 75 -1.26 13.02 9.34
CA LEU A 75 -0.88 11.87 8.52
C LEU A 75 0.42 12.09 7.76
N ASP A 76 1.05 13.25 7.90
CA ASP A 76 2.28 13.61 7.18
C ASP A 76 3.53 12.88 7.67
N GLN A 77 3.50 12.35 8.87
CA GLN A 77 4.65 11.69 9.50
C GLN A 77 4.66 10.17 9.32
N VAL A 78 3.79 9.65 8.51
CA VAL A 78 3.69 8.21 8.27
C VAL A 78 4.92 7.72 7.49
N ARG A 79 5.54 6.65 7.99
CA ARG A 79 6.69 6.00 7.36
C ARG A 79 6.46 4.51 7.25
N ALA A 80 6.92 3.93 6.16
CA ALA A 80 6.94 2.48 6.00
C ALA A 80 7.93 1.83 6.98
N THR A 81 7.58 0.66 7.48
CA THR A 81 8.47 -0.13 8.32
C THR A 81 9.45 -0.89 7.43
N ARG A 82 10.75 -0.72 7.67
CA ARG A 82 11.79 -1.48 6.97
C ARG A 82 12.06 -2.77 7.72
N ARG A 83 11.36 -3.84 7.40
CA ARG A 83 11.63 -5.17 7.91
C ARG A 83 12.37 -6.01 6.89
N ALA A 84 13.28 -6.84 7.39
CA ALA A 84 13.95 -7.81 6.52
C ALA A 84 12.96 -8.88 6.07
N ALA A 85 12.91 -9.16 4.78
CA ALA A 85 12.17 -10.29 4.25
C ALA A 85 12.68 -11.60 4.88
N PRO A 86 11.80 -12.56 5.22
CA PRO A 86 12.21 -13.89 5.67
C PRO A 86 13.18 -14.53 4.69
N ARG A 87 14.15 -15.30 5.21
CA ARG A 87 15.18 -15.95 4.37
C ARG A 87 14.62 -16.81 3.24
N GLN A 88 13.45 -17.39 3.46
CA GLN A 88 12.77 -18.24 2.48
C GLN A 88 12.26 -17.46 1.25
N LEU A 89 11.92 -16.18 1.42
CA LEU A 89 11.43 -15.30 0.35
C LEU A 89 12.55 -14.72 -0.53
N ARG A 90 13.82 -15.01 -0.23
CA ARG A 90 14.96 -14.44 -0.96
C ARG A 90 15.31 -15.17 -2.25
N HIS A 91 14.69 -16.32 -2.53
CA HIS A 91 15.06 -17.18 -3.65
C HIS A 91 14.31 -16.92 -4.96
N PHE A 92 13.15 -16.27 -4.88
CA PHE A 92 12.34 -15.94 -6.06
C PHE A 92 12.44 -14.46 -6.40
N ARG A 93 13.37 -14.13 -7.30
CA ARG A 93 13.56 -12.76 -7.78
C ARG A 93 13.02 -12.66 -9.19
N PHE A 94 11.95 -11.94 -9.37
CA PHE A 94 11.50 -11.46 -10.66
C PHE A 94 11.45 -9.93 -10.64
N PRO A 95 11.70 -9.25 -11.77
CA PRO A 95 11.66 -7.80 -11.79
C PRO A 95 10.23 -7.31 -11.54
N PRO A 96 10.04 -6.28 -10.71
CA PRO A 96 8.75 -5.65 -10.55
C PRO A 96 8.29 -5.04 -11.89
N THR A 97 7.00 -5.17 -12.17
CA THR A 97 6.36 -4.57 -13.33
C THR A 97 5.22 -3.66 -12.90
N GLY A 98 5.10 -2.52 -13.54
CA GLY A 98 4.02 -1.55 -13.31
C GLY A 98 3.45 -1.07 -14.64
N GLU A 99 2.15 -1.20 -14.81
CA GLU A 99 1.44 -0.77 -16.00
C GLU A 99 0.35 0.24 -15.64
N PHE A 100 0.27 1.30 -16.42
CA PHE A 100 -0.78 2.29 -16.33
C PHE A 100 -1.78 2.10 -17.48
N ASN A 101 -3.03 1.99 -17.12
CA ASN A 101 -4.16 1.92 -18.02
C ASN A 101 -5.22 2.96 -17.62
N THR A 102 -6.26 3.09 -18.41
CA THR A 102 -7.40 3.94 -18.08
C THR A 102 -8.61 3.05 -17.82
N THR A 103 -9.46 3.40 -16.84
CA THR A 103 -10.73 2.70 -16.61
C THR A 103 -11.61 2.78 -17.85
N ALA A 104 -12.50 1.81 -18.03
CA ALA A 104 -13.39 1.74 -19.18
C ALA A 104 -14.28 2.98 -19.35
N ASP A 105 -14.63 3.65 -18.26
CA ASP A 105 -15.40 4.89 -18.25
C ASP A 105 -14.54 6.15 -18.48
N GLY A 106 -13.21 6.00 -18.62
CA GLY A 106 -12.25 7.08 -18.84
C GLY A 106 -12.06 8.02 -17.65
N ARG A 107 -12.62 7.69 -16.49
CA ARG A 107 -12.64 8.60 -15.33
C ARG A 107 -11.45 8.45 -14.41
N ARG A 108 -10.75 7.33 -14.45
CA ARG A 108 -9.62 7.02 -13.54
C ARG A 108 -8.50 6.35 -14.29
N SER A 109 -7.32 6.43 -13.73
CA SER A 109 -6.18 5.62 -14.16
C SER A 109 -6.09 4.37 -13.31
N LEU A 110 -5.75 3.26 -13.95
CA LEU A 110 -5.44 1.99 -13.30
C LEU A 110 -3.93 1.82 -13.26
N LEU A 111 -3.38 1.63 -12.08
CA LEU A 111 -2.02 1.16 -11.90
C LEU A 111 -2.08 -0.32 -11.52
N SER A 112 -1.59 -1.17 -12.39
CA SER A 112 -1.38 -2.60 -12.11
C SER A 112 0.08 -2.83 -11.74
N LEU A 113 0.32 -3.37 -10.55
CA LEU A 113 1.65 -3.61 -10.02
C LEU A 113 1.83 -5.10 -9.74
N VAL A 114 2.92 -5.67 -10.24
CA VAL A 114 3.32 -7.03 -9.92
C VAL A 114 4.75 -7.00 -9.41
N CYS A 115 4.97 -7.48 -8.20
CA CYS A 115 6.29 -7.48 -7.57
C CYS A 115 6.44 -8.62 -6.57
N PRO A 116 7.68 -8.98 -6.20
CA PRO A 116 7.93 -9.89 -5.09
C PRO A 116 7.35 -9.32 -3.81
N ASP A 117 6.55 -10.13 -3.09
CA ASP A 117 5.97 -9.72 -1.82
C ASP A 117 7.03 -9.61 -0.74
N ARG A 118 6.91 -8.59 0.10
CA ARG A 118 7.77 -8.39 1.26
C ARG A 118 7.08 -7.50 2.31
N PRO A 119 7.46 -7.63 3.59
CA PRO A 119 6.96 -6.74 4.62
C PRO A 119 7.19 -5.26 4.27
N GLY A 120 6.17 -4.43 4.47
CA GLY A 120 6.23 -3.00 4.20
C GLY A 120 6.04 -2.58 2.74
N LEU A 121 5.94 -3.53 1.79
CA LEU A 121 5.80 -3.22 0.37
C LEU A 121 4.61 -2.30 0.09
N LEU A 122 3.43 -2.66 0.57
CA LEU A 122 2.23 -1.88 0.30
C LEU A 122 2.30 -0.48 0.94
N ALA A 123 2.92 -0.36 2.12
CA ALA A 123 3.15 0.94 2.75
C ALA A 123 4.09 1.82 1.91
N GLU A 124 5.15 1.26 1.35
CA GLU A 124 6.03 2.00 0.45
C GLU A 124 5.32 2.42 -0.84
N VAL A 125 4.52 1.53 -1.43
CA VAL A 125 3.70 1.85 -2.61
C VAL A 125 2.73 3.00 -2.30
N ALA A 126 2.01 2.93 -1.19
CA ALA A 126 1.07 3.96 -0.77
C ALA A 126 1.75 5.31 -0.54
N LEU A 127 2.91 5.31 0.09
CA LEU A 127 3.70 6.53 0.31
C LEU A 127 4.27 7.10 -0.99
N ALA A 128 4.70 6.24 -1.92
CA ALA A 128 5.17 6.66 -3.24
C ALA A 128 4.05 7.29 -4.06
N LEU A 129 2.87 6.69 -4.08
CA LEU A 129 1.69 7.27 -4.74
C LEU A 129 1.34 8.64 -4.16
N ARG A 130 1.35 8.77 -2.84
CA ARG A 130 1.14 10.06 -2.16
C ARG A 130 2.20 11.09 -2.52
N ALA A 131 3.49 10.73 -2.52
CA ALA A 131 4.58 11.62 -2.90
C ALA A 131 4.45 12.13 -4.35
N CYS A 132 3.88 11.31 -5.22
CA CYS A 132 3.55 11.68 -6.61
C CYS A 132 2.23 12.46 -6.74
N ARG A 133 1.59 12.83 -5.63
CA ARG A 133 0.29 13.52 -5.59
C ARG A 133 -0.82 12.75 -6.29
N LEU A 134 -0.81 11.43 -6.13
CA LEU A 134 -1.83 10.53 -6.64
C LEU A 134 -2.71 10.07 -5.49
N ARG A 135 -4.02 10.17 -5.69
CA ARG A 135 -5.04 9.72 -4.74
C ARG A 135 -5.51 8.33 -5.11
N VAL A 136 -5.59 7.47 -4.12
CA VAL A 136 -6.15 6.11 -4.27
C VAL A 136 -7.64 6.17 -4.00
N HIS A 137 -8.45 5.72 -4.97
CA HIS A 137 -9.92 5.65 -4.87
C HIS A 137 -10.43 4.24 -4.69
N ASP A 138 -9.71 3.28 -5.21
CA ASP A 138 -9.98 1.86 -5.04
C ASP A 138 -8.63 1.14 -5.08
N ALA A 139 -8.46 0.15 -4.26
CA ALA A 139 -7.29 -0.70 -4.26
C ALA A 139 -7.75 -2.15 -4.11
N ARG A 140 -7.22 -2.99 -4.96
CA ARG A 140 -7.35 -4.43 -4.85
C ARG A 140 -5.95 -5.00 -4.68
N ILE A 141 -5.68 -5.48 -3.49
CA ILE A 141 -4.42 -6.06 -3.09
C ILE A 141 -4.61 -7.56 -3.04
N ALA A 142 -3.72 -8.32 -3.66
CA ALA A 142 -3.76 -9.76 -3.63
C ALA A 142 -2.34 -10.33 -3.59
N THR A 143 -2.09 -11.20 -2.64
CA THR A 143 -0.81 -11.89 -2.49
C THR A 143 -0.98 -13.38 -2.80
N PHE A 144 -0.22 -13.87 -3.76
CA PHE A 144 -0.20 -15.26 -4.19
C PHE A 144 1.19 -15.86 -3.90
N GLY A 145 1.33 -16.45 -2.71
CA GLY A 145 2.62 -16.94 -2.26
C GLY A 145 3.62 -15.79 -2.08
N GLU A 146 4.64 -15.77 -2.93
CA GLU A 146 5.71 -14.74 -2.90
C GLU A 146 5.49 -13.60 -3.93
N ARG A 147 4.32 -13.54 -4.55
CA ARG A 147 3.96 -12.59 -5.59
C ARG A 147 2.81 -11.71 -5.13
N ALA A 148 3.05 -10.41 -5.06
CA ALA A 148 2.03 -9.41 -4.90
C ALA A 148 1.52 -8.96 -6.27
N GLU A 149 0.20 -8.95 -6.44
CA GLU A 149 -0.52 -8.43 -7.61
C GLU A 149 -1.54 -7.39 -7.15
N ASP A 150 -1.18 -6.14 -7.31
CA ASP A 150 -1.95 -5.03 -6.79
C ASP A 150 -2.52 -4.19 -7.92
N VAL A 151 -3.77 -3.79 -7.81
CA VAL A 151 -4.42 -2.88 -8.76
C VAL A 151 -4.98 -1.69 -8.00
N PHE A 152 -4.54 -0.51 -8.38
CA PHE A 152 -5.00 0.75 -7.79
C PHE A 152 -5.78 1.55 -8.82
N GLN A 153 -6.94 2.05 -8.45
CA GLN A 153 -7.61 3.12 -9.18
C GLN A 153 -7.17 4.45 -8.59
N ILE A 154 -6.54 5.26 -9.40
CA ILE A 154 -5.92 6.51 -8.98
C ILE A 154 -6.33 7.68 -9.85
N ASN A 155 -6.32 8.87 -9.25
CA ASN A 155 -6.42 10.14 -9.93
C ASN A 155 -5.28 11.05 -9.46
N ASP A 156 -5.05 12.15 -10.18
CA ASP A 156 -4.23 13.24 -9.65
C ASP A 156 -5.02 14.03 -8.57
N GLU A 157 -4.35 14.94 -7.86
CA GLU A 157 -4.97 15.79 -6.84
C GLU A 157 -6.12 16.66 -7.34
N ARG A 158 -6.23 16.86 -8.65
CA ARG A 158 -7.26 17.67 -9.30
C ARG A 158 -8.41 16.84 -9.85
N ASP A 159 -8.53 15.59 -9.40
CA ASP A 159 -9.51 14.60 -9.88
C ASP A 159 -9.48 14.38 -11.41
N ARG A 160 -8.34 14.63 -12.04
CA ARG A 160 -8.18 14.38 -13.47
C ARG A 160 -7.90 12.91 -13.74
N ALA A 161 -8.67 12.35 -14.63
CA ALA A 161 -8.62 10.94 -15.00
C ALA A 161 -7.31 10.53 -15.71
N ARG A 162 -6.55 11.46 -16.25
CA ARG A 162 -5.28 11.18 -16.90
C ARG A 162 -4.13 11.59 -16.00
N VAL A 163 -3.49 10.60 -15.44
CA VAL A 163 -2.16 10.77 -14.88
C VAL A 163 -1.21 11.08 -16.02
N ASP A 164 -0.61 12.27 -16.02
CA ASP A 164 0.35 12.70 -17.02
C ASP A 164 1.48 11.65 -17.16
N PRO A 165 2.01 11.39 -18.37
CA PRO A 165 3.16 10.52 -18.58
C PRO A 165 4.34 10.78 -17.64
N GLN A 166 4.60 12.03 -17.27
CA GLN A 166 5.62 12.37 -16.27
C GLN A 166 5.23 11.92 -14.85
N GLN A 167 3.95 12.02 -14.50
CA GLN A 167 3.43 11.52 -13.24
C GLN A 167 3.37 9.98 -13.19
N GLN A 168 3.33 9.31 -14.34
CA GLN A 168 3.42 7.85 -14.42
C GLN A 168 4.86 7.36 -14.20
N GLN A 169 5.85 8.12 -14.63
CA GLN A 169 7.26 7.74 -14.52
C GLN A 169 7.71 7.73 -13.06
N ALA A 170 7.37 8.74 -12.28
CA ALA A 170 7.81 8.87 -10.89
C ALA A 170 7.33 7.73 -9.96
N PRO A 171 6.05 7.32 -9.96
CA PRO A 171 5.62 6.13 -9.23
C PRO A 171 6.29 4.86 -9.74
N ARG A 172 6.47 4.73 -11.03
CA ARG A 172 7.15 3.60 -11.64
C ARG A 172 8.61 3.53 -11.17
N ASP A 173 9.31 4.64 -11.18
CA ASP A 173 10.70 4.73 -10.72
C ASP A 173 10.82 4.51 -9.21
N ALA A 174 9.91 5.06 -8.42
CA ALA A 174 9.86 4.83 -6.97
C ALA A 174 9.59 3.37 -6.62
N LEU A 175 8.69 2.71 -7.36
CA LEU A 175 8.39 1.29 -7.20
C LEU A 175 9.55 0.40 -7.69
N LEU A 176 10.27 0.82 -8.71
CA LEU A 176 11.47 0.14 -9.20
C LEU A 176 12.69 0.42 -8.30
N ALA A 177 12.77 1.58 -7.66
CA ALA A 177 13.81 1.93 -6.68
C ALA A 177 13.63 1.21 -5.34
N CYS A 178 12.46 0.63 -5.06
CA CYS A 178 12.26 -0.33 -3.98
C CYS A 178 13.05 -1.65 -4.21
N ARG A 179 13.94 -1.66 -5.20
CA ARG A 179 14.99 -2.67 -5.35
C ARG A 179 15.97 -2.56 -4.19
N ASP A 180 16.26 -3.69 -3.60
CA ASP A 180 17.28 -3.96 -2.61
C ASP A 180 18.43 -2.94 -2.57
N GLU A 181 18.39 -1.99 -1.66
CA GLU A 181 19.59 -1.23 -1.24
C GLU A 181 20.65 -2.12 -0.57
N ARG A 182 20.48 -3.45 -0.61
CA ARG A 182 21.42 -4.42 -0.02
C ARG A 182 22.40 -5.03 -1.01
N GLU A 183 22.36 -4.68 -2.27
CA GLU A 183 23.36 -5.17 -3.24
C GLU A 183 24.67 -4.38 -3.24
N VAL A 184 24.81 -3.32 -2.42
CA VAL A 184 26.00 -2.48 -2.39
C VAL A 184 26.98 -2.84 -1.26
N LEU A 185 26.71 -3.85 -0.43
CA LEU A 185 27.55 -4.20 0.73
C LEU A 185 28.19 -5.60 0.67
N GLU A 186 28.28 -6.22 -0.49
CA GLU A 186 29.04 -7.48 -0.66
C GLU A 186 30.08 -7.41 -1.78
N VAL A 187 30.82 -6.32 -1.87
CA VAL A 187 32.10 -6.30 -2.58
C VAL A 187 33.07 -5.42 -1.79
N ALA A 188 33.67 -6.01 -0.77
CA ALA A 188 34.96 -5.64 -0.23
C ALA A 188 35.51 -6.82 0.58
#